data_ed047c5beb2a10a050882033439573f9
#
_entry.id   ed047c5beb2a10a050882033439573f9
#
_cell.length_a   1.000
_cell.length_b   1.000
_cell.length_c   1.000
_cell.angle_alpha   90.00
_cell.angle_beta   90.00
_cell.angle_gamma   90.00
#
_symmetry.space_group_name_H-M   'P 1'
#
loop_
_entity.id
_entity.type
_entity.pdbx_description
1 polymer ?
#
loop_
_entity_poly.entity_id
_entity_poly.type
_entity_poly.pdbx_seq_one_letter_code
_entity_poly.pdbx_strand_id
1 'polypeptide(L)'
;SDVKNFLETAAKQGSVPFAEKDGYYYIKPAEENISKRIIKENYSLKMWKRAALVTHIIKRFPFVRAVFVTGSLSKNSSDPASDLDFMLVTKKNRLWISRTLLMLFKKIFFLNSYKFFCINYYVTEDNLVISERNIFTATEIATIKATFNTDLLNEFIRQNEWVKEYFPNYVLCDPMLHSSGCKVNNRRSKLQRLIEFFIPGKLASAIDKKLM
;
A
#
# COMPACT_ATOMS: atom_id res chain seq x y z
N SER A 1 23.61 -6.97 -4.70
CA SER A 1 25.08 -7.01 -4.70
C SER A 1 25.64 -6.73 -6.09
N ASP A 2 25.29 -7.48 -7.13
CA ASP A 2 25.88 -7.33 -8.47
C ASP A 2 25.52 -6.00 -9.15
N VAL A 3 24.28 -5.55 -9.00
CA VAL A 3 23.83 -4.26 -9.54
C VAL A 3 24.61 -3.09 -8.88
N LYS A 4 24.82 -3.13 -7.58
CA LYS A 4 25.56 -2.09 -6.88
C LYS A 4 27.02 -2.05 -7.34
N ASN A 5 27.68 -3.20 -7.43
CA ASN A 5 29.04 -3.31 -7.92
C ASN A 5 29.18 -2.81 -9.38
N PHE A 6 28.21 -3.17 -10.23
CA PHE A 6 28.16 -2.66 -11.60
C PHE A 6 28.03 -1.13 -11.62
N LEU A 7 27.09 -0.57 -10.85
CA LEU A 7 26.87 0.88 -10.79
C LEU A 7 28.10 1.63 -10.28
N GLU A 8 28.75 1.14 -9.24
CA GLU A 8 29.98 1.71 -8.69
C GLU A 8 31.13 1.70 -9.70
N THR A 9 31.31 0.58 -10.40
CA THR A 9 32.37 0.45 -11.41
C THR A 9 32.10 1.35 -12.61
N ALA A 10 30.88 1.35 -13.13
CA ALA A 10 30.48 2.14 -14.29
C ALA A 10 30.52 3.66 -14.00
N ALA A 11 30.15 4.09 -12.79
CA ALA A 11 30.24 5.49 -12.37
C ALA A 11 31.72 5.96 -12.28
N LYS A 12 32.62 5.10 -11.80
CA LYS A 12 34.07 5.40 -11.71
C LYS A 12 34.73 5.48 -13.09
N GLN A 13 34.30 4.63 -14.03
CA GLN A 13 34.85 4.60 -15.39
C GLN A 13 34.38 5.77 -16.27
N GLY A 14 33.37 6.53 -15.85
CA GLY A 14 32.83 7.65 -16.61
C GLY A 14 32.17 7.26 -17.94
N SER A 15 32.01 5.97 -18.20
CA SER A 15 31.47 5.42 -19.46
C SER A 15 29.95 5.54 -19.61
N VAL A 16 29.26 5.98 -18.56
CA VAL A 16 27.80 6.09 -18.50
C VAL A 16 27.38 7.45 -17.96
N PRO A 17 26.19 7.97 -18.35
CA PRO A 17 25.72 9.30 -17.96
C PRO A 17 25.18 9.35 -16.53
N PHE A 18 25.67 8.52 -15.61
CA PHE A 18 25.26 8.59 -14.21
C PHE A 18 26.48 8.76 -13.26
N ALA A 19 26.18 9.23 -12.06
CA ALA A 19 27.14 9.43 -10.97
C ALA A 19 26.53 8.96 -9.65
N GLU A 20 27.38 8.82 -8.65
CA GLU A 20 26.99 8.52 -7.28
C GLU A 20 27.33 9.71 -6.37
N LYS A 21 26.41 10.02 -5.44
CA LYS A 21 26.63 10.98 -4.37
C LYS A 21 25.76 10.59 -3.16
N ASP A 22 26.37 10.56 -1.99
CA ASP A 22 25.70 10.25 -0.72
C ASP A 22 24.93 8.92 -0.72
N GLY A 23 25.41 7.91 -1.45
CA GLY A 23 24.75 6.61 -1.61
C GLY A 23 23.62 6.58 -2.65
N TYR A 24 23.35 7.69 -3.35
CA TYR A 24 22.36 7.78 -4.42
C TYR A 24 23.04 7.78 -5.78
N TYR A 25 22.49 6.99 -6.70
CA TYR A 25 22.88 7.03 -8.11
C TYR A 25 21.89 7.93 -8.88
N TYR A 26 22.44 8.82 -9.70
CA TYR A 26 21.65 9.79 -10.48
C TYR A 26 22.19 9.96 -11.89
N ILE A 27 21.34 10.36 -12.82
CA ILE A 27 21.72 10.67 -14.20
C ILE A 27 22.22 12.10 -14.26
N LYS A 28 23.43 12.30 -14.78
CA LYS A 28 23.99 13.65 -14.99
C LYS A 28 23.19 14.41 -16.07
N PRO A 29 22.95 15.73 -15.92
CA PRO A 29 23.41 16.63 -14.86
C PRO A 29 22.45 16.80 -13.67
N ALA A 30 21.48 15.89 -13.46
CA ALA A 30 20.35 16.05 -12.55
C ALA A 30 20.69 15.75 -11.07
N GLU A 31 21.80 16.27 -10.54
CA GLU A 31 22.23 16.11 -9.14
C GLU A 31 21.20 16.67 -8.13
N GLU A 32 20.46 17.72 -8.50
CA GLU A 32 19.41 18.29 -7.66
C GLU A 32 18.27 17.31 -7.31
N ASN A 33 18.15 16.21 -8.07
CA ASN A 33 17.18 15.16 -7.77
C ASN A 33 17.48 14.42 -6.46
N ILE A 34 18.74 14.41 -6.02
CA ILE A 34 19.13 13.82 -4.72
C ILE A 34 18.45 14.60 -3.58
N SER A 35 18.58 15.93 -3.59
CA SER A 35 17.96 16.79 -2.58
C SER A 35 16.43 16.64 -2.58
N LYS A 36 15.82 16.59 -3.75
CA LYS A 36 14.37 16.33 -3.90
C LYS A 36 13.98 14.96 -3.33
N ARG A 37 14.81 13.93 -3.56
CA ARG A 37 14.57 12.58 -3.05
C ARG A 37 14.63 12.55 -1.51
N ILE A 38 15.65 13.14 -0.91
CA ILE A 38 15.82 13.23 0.54
C ILE A 38 14.65 13.96 1.20
N ILE A 39 14.19 15.06 0.62
CA ILE A 39 13.02 15.80 1.11
C ILE A 39 11.77 14.91 1.10
N LYS A 40 11.52 14.18 0.01
CA LYS A 40 10.38 13.26 -0.11
C LYS A 40 10.46 12.10 0.88
N GLU A 41 11.63 11.54 1.09
CA GLU A 41 11.83 10.48 2.10
C GLU A 41 11.54 10.98 3.51
N ASN A 42 12.07 12.13 3.89
CA ASN A 42 11.80 12.75 5.19
C ASN A 42 10.31 13.09 5.38
N TYR A 43 9.63 13.54 4.33
CA TYR A 43 8.20 13.76 4.36
C TYR A 43 7.44 12.44 4.51
N SER A 44 7.84 11.41 3.79
CA SER A 44 7.23 10.07 3.87
C SER A 44 7.30 9.48 5.27
N LEU A 45 8.38 9.71 6.04
CA LEU A 45 8.45 9.27 7.44
C LEU A 45 7.32 9.85 8.32
N LYS A 46 6.94 11.11 8.08
CA LYS A 46 5.79 11.75 8.76
C LYS A 46 4.47 11.14 8.29
N MET A 47 4.36 10.87 6.99
CA MET A 47 3.16 10.28 6.40
C MET A 47 2.94 8.83 6.85
N TRP A 48 3.99 8.04 7.07
CA TRP A 48 3.88 6.69 7.65
C TRP A 48 3.23 6.69 9.04
N LYS A 49 3.55 7.67 9.90
CA LYS A 49 2.89 7.83 11.20
C LYS A 49 1.39 8.09 11.04
N ARG A 50 1.00 8.92 10.07
CA ARG A 50 -0.40 9.20 9.75
C ARG A 50 -1.10 7.98 9.17
N ALA A 51 -0.45 7.26 8.25
CA ALA A 51 -0.98 6.01 7.68
C ALA A 51 -1.25 4.97 8.77
N ALA A 52 -0.39 4.85 9.78
CA ALA A 52 -0.59 3.97 10.92
C ALA A 52 -1.84 4.34 11.73
N LEU A 53 -2.09 5.63 11.99
CA LEU A 53 -3.28 6.12 12.68
C LEU A 53 -4.55 5.82 11.87
N VAL A 54 -4.53 6.12 10.57
CA VAL A 54 -5.66 5.85 9.66
C VAL A 54 -5.94 4.35 9.56
N THR A 55 -4.90 3.53 9.43
CA THR A 55 -5.03 2.06 9.46
C THR A 55 -5.67 1.59 10.78
N HIS A 56 -5.29 2.20 11.91
CA HIS A 56 -5.86 1.85 13.20
C HIS A 56 -7.37 2.13 13.29
N ILE A 57 -7.85 3.13 12.55
CA ILE A 57 -9.28 3.40 12.38
C ILE A 57 -9.91 2.37 11.42
N ILE A 58 -9.36 2.23 10.20
CA ILE A 58 -9.92 1.38 9.15
C ILE A 58 -10.07 -0.08 9.61
N LYS A 59 -9.07 -0.65 10.27
CA LYS A 59 -9.10 -2.05 10.74
C LYS A 59 -10.17 -2.37 11.78
N ARG A 60 -10.84 -1.35 12.34
CA ARG A 60 -11.97 -1.52 13.26
C ARG A 60 -13.31 -1.65 12.55
N PHE A 61 -13.36 -1.27 11.28
CA PHE A 61 -14.59 -1.40 10.50
C PHE A 61 -14.95 -2.87 10.26
N PRO A 62 -16.24 -3.19 10.30
CA PRO A 62 -16.70 -4.56 10.06
C PRO A 62 -16.28 -5.03 8.68
N PHE A 63 -15.95 -6.31 8.60
CA PHE A 63 -15.57 -7.04 7.39
C PHE A 63 -14.25 -6.62 6.73
N VAL A 64 -13.49 -5.65 7.23
CA VAL A 64 -12.12 -5.38 6.78
C VAL A 64 -11.21 -6.51 7.23
N ARG A 65 -10.39 -7.05 6.33
CA ARG A 65 -9.48 -8.18 6.58
C ARG A 65 -8.02 -7.79 6.52
N ALA A 66 -7.68 -6.87 5.61
CA ALA A 66 -6.32 -6.30 5.54
C ALA A 66 -6.37 -4.86 5.06
N VAL A 67 -5.30 -4.12 5.35
CA VAL A 67 -5.08 -2.74 4.91
C VAL A 67 -3.66 -2.65 4.37
N PHE A 68 -3.54 -2.24 3.14
CA PHE A 68 -2.26 -2.02 2.47
C PHE A 68 -2.13 -0.56 2.06
N VAL A 69 -0.91 -0.06 2.07
CA VAL A 69 -0.54 1.25 1.55
C VAL A 69 0.02 1.08 0.13
N THR A 70 -0.44 1.90 -0.79
CA THR A 70 -0.02 1.97 -2.20
C THR A 70 0.46 3.37 -2.53
N GLY A 71 0.61 3.70 -3.80
CA GLY A 71 0.91 5.05 -4.27
C GLY A 71 2.30 5.56 -3.88
N SER A 72 2.43 6.86 -3.70
CA SER A 72 3.70 7.54 -3.44
C SER A 72 4.32 7.15 -2.10
N LEU A 73 3.50 6.91 -1.07
CA LEU A 73 3.99 6.57 0.26
C LEU A 73 4.63 5.18 0.29
N SER A 74 4.09 4.21 -0.42
CA SER A 74 4.67 2.86 -0.49
C SER A 74 6.09 2.86 -1.06
N LYS A 75 6.42 3.87 -1.89
CA LYS A 75 7.72 4.12 -2.53
C LYS A 75 8.61 5.08 -1.75
N ASN A 76 8.19 5.53 -0.56
CA ASN A 76 8.83 6.61 0.21
C ASN A 76 9.09 7.87 -0.62
N SER A 77 8.13 8.24 -1.47
CA SER A 77 8.24 9.35 -2.44
C SER A 77 7.10 10.36 -2.29
N SER A 78 6.49 10.45 -1.10
CA SER A 78 5.42 11.40 -0.83
C SER A 78 5.93 12.83 -0.69
N ASP A 79 5.09 13.77 -1.06
CA ASP A 79 5.28 15.20 -0.88
C ASP A 79 3.99 15.84 -0.29
N PRO A 80 3.99 17.16 -0.02
CA PRO A 80 2.82 17.83 0.56
C PRO A 80 1.54 17.75 -0.28
N ALA A 81 1.63 17.50 -1.59
CA ALA A 81 0.49 17.33 -2.49
C ALA A 81 0.00 15.88 -2.55
N SER A 82 0.79 14.93 -2.06
CA SER A 82 0.47 13.49 -2.11
C SER A 82 -0.66 13.13 -1.15
N ASP A 83 -1.56 12.26 -1.63
CA ASP A 83 -2.59 11.62 -0.82
C ASP A 83 -2.05 10.39 -0.07
N LEU A 84 -2.82 9.92 0.91
CA LEU A 84 -2.62 8.61 1.55
C LEU A 84 -3.50 7.57 0.85
N ASP A 85 -2.87 6.75 0.02
CA ASP A 85 -3.53 5.74 -0.79
C ASP A 85 -3.57 4.39 -0.08
N PHE A 86 -4.77 3.83 0.05
CA PHE A 86 -4.98 2.52 0.65
C PHE A 86 -5.65 1.57 -0.33
N MET A 87 -5.24 0.31 -0.24
CA MET A 87 -5.95 -0.84 -0.79
C MET A 87 -6.48 -1.69 0.36
N LEU A 88 -7.73 -2.12 0.26
CA LEU A 88 -8.37 -2.91 1.31
C LEU A 88 -8.74 -4.30 0.83
N VAL A 89 -8.51 -5.28 1.71
CA VAL A 89 -9.07 -6.62 1.59
C VAL A 89 -10.26 -6.72 2.52
N THR A 90 -11.39 -7.17 2.00
CA THR A 90 -12.64 -7.34 2.75
C THR A 90 -13.03 -8.81 2.81
N LYS A 91 -13.92 -9.16 3.73
CA LYS A 91 -14.51 -10.48 3.80
C LYS A 91 -15.33 -10.77 2.53
N LYS A 92 -15.32 -12.02 2.09
CA LYS A 92 -16.16 -12.53 1.01
C LYS A 92 -17.60 -12.03 1.13
N ASN A 93 -18.18 -11.53 0.01
CA ASN A 93 -19.55 -11.01 -0.07
C ASN A 93 -19.84 -9.88 0.94
N ARG A 94 -18.83 -9.02 1.25
CA ARG A 94 -18.94 -7.90 2.19
C ARG A 94 -18.21 -6.65 1.72
N LEU A 95 -17.82 -6.62 0.45
CA LEU A 95 -17.06 -5.52 -0.12
C LEU A 95 -17.88 -4.23 -0.10
N TRP A 96 -19.11 -4.28 -0.60
CA TRP A 96 -19.94 -3.09 -0.78
C TRP A 96 -20.40 -2.49 0.53
N ILE A 97 -20.77 -3.32 1.52
CA ILE A 97 -21.11 -2.83 2.86
C ILE A 97 -19.90 -2.20 3.55
N SER A 98 -18.71 -2.81 3.45
CA SER A 98 -17.48 -2.25 4.01
C SER A 98 -17.14 -0.92 3.36
N ARG A 99 -17.20 -0.86 2.02
CA ARG A 99 -16.97 0.35 1.25
C ARG A 99 -17.95 1.47 1.65
N THR A 100 -19.24 1.18 1.71
CA THR A 100 -20.26 2.16 2.06
C THR A 100 -20.06 2.74 3.45
N LEU A 101 -19.77 1.88 4.45
CA LEU A 101 -19.50 2.33 5.82
C LEU A 101 -18.25 3.22 5.90
N LEU A 102 -17.18 2.86 5.21
CA LEU A 102 -15.95 3.65 5.16
C LEU A 102 -16.14 4.98 4.42
N MET A 103 -16.91 4.98 3.33
CA MET A 103 -17.25 6.19 2.59
C MET A 103 -18.12 7.15 3.42
N LEU A 104 -19.11 6.60 4.14
CA LEU A 104 -19.93 7.38 5.06
C LEU A 104 -19.09 7.99 6.19
N PHE A 105 -18.22 7.20 6.79
CA PHE A 105 -17.30 7.67 7.81
C PHE A 105 -16.39 8.79 7.28
N LYS A 106 -15.80 8.61 6.09
CA LYS A 106 -15.00 9.64 5.42
C LYS A 106 -15.80 10.94 5.23
N LYS A 107 -17.05 10.82 4.74
CA LYS A 107 -17.92 11.98 4.51
C LYS A 107 -18.20 12.76 5.81
N ILE A 108 -18.46 12.05 6.91
CA ILE A 108 -18.83 12.67 8.20
C ILE A 108 -17.60 13.28 8.89
N PHE A 109 -16.49 12.56 8.96
CA PHE A 109 -15.34 12.96 9.80
C PHE A 109 -14.23 13.68 9.04
N PHE A 110 -14.11 13.50 7.72
CA PHE A 110 -13.08 14.13 6.91
C PHE A 110 -13.63 15.10 5.86
N LEU A 111 -14.92 15.45 5.92
CA LEU A 111 -15.60 16.33 4.95
C LEU A 111 -15.30 15.90 3.51
N ASN A 112 -15.22 14.59 3.30
CA ASN A 112 -14.85 13.96 2.01
C ASN A 112 -13.42 14.28 1.50
N SER A 113 -12.49 14.75 2.37
CA SER A 113 -11.10 14.99 1.98
C SER A 113 -10.41 13.69 1.54
N TYR A 114 -9.70 13.73 0.42
CA TYR A 114 -8.91 12.59 -0.08
C TYR A 114 -7.53 12.53 0.56
N LYS A 115 -6.99 13.64 1.02
CA LYS A 115 -5.60 13.79 1.46
C LYS A 115 -5.11 12.77 2.49
N PHE A 116 -5.99 12.37 3.41
CA PHE A 116 -5.58 11.44 4.49
C PHE A 116 -6.38 10.14 4.51
N PHE A 117 -7.35 9.99 3.63
CA PHE A 117 -8.24 8.84 3.62
C PHE A 117 -8.69 8.53 2.19
N CYS A 118 -7.73 8.13 1.35
CA CYS A 118 -8.01 7.72 -0.03
C CYS A 118 -7.95 6.19 -0.10
N ILE A 119 -9.09 5.54 -0.35
CA ILE A 119 -9.14 4.10 -0.57
C ILE A 119 -9.39 3.89 -2.06
N ASN A 120 -8.33 3.55 -2.79
CA ASN A 120 -8.33 3.45 -4.24
C ASN A 120 -8.81 2.10 -4.74
N TYR A 121 -8.58 1.04 -3.95
CA TYR A 121 -8.87 -0.31 -4.42
C TYR A 121 -9.47 -1.18 -3.33
N TYR A 122 -10.40 -2.04 -3.71
CA TYR A 122 -11.03 -3.02 -2.83
C TYR A 122 -11.02 -4.38 -3.50
N VAL A 123 -10.60 -5.40 -2.75
CA VAL A 123 -10.69 -6.81 -3.12
C VAL A 123 -11.33 -7.60 -1.98
N THR A 124 -11.71 -8.84 -2.25
CA THR A 124 -12.20 -9.76 -1.23
C THR A 124 -11.16 -10.83 -0.91
N GLU A 125 -11.18 -11.36 0.31
CA GLU A 125 -10.22 -12.38 0.77
C GLU A 125 -10.23 -13.68 -0.06
N ASP A 126 -11.29 -13.93 -0.82
CA ASP A 126 -11.43 -15.09 -1.71
C ASP A 126 -11.12 -14.77 -3.18
N ASN A 127 -10.91 -13.51 -3.53
CA ASN A 127 -10.49 -13.09 -4.87
C ASN A 127 -9.50 -11.92 -4.77
N LEU A 128 -8.23 -12.27 -4.68
CA LEU A 128 -7.12 -11.32 -4.53
C LEU A 128 -6.43 -11.01 -5.87
N VAL A 129 -6.87 -11.63 -6.96
CA VAL A 129 -6.26 -11.46 -8.29
C VAL A 129 -6.65 -10.10 -8.86
N ILE A 130 -5.66 -9.36 -9.35
CA ILE A 130 -5.87 -8.14 -10.14
C ILE A 130 -5.87 -8.52 -11.62
N SER A 131 -6.96 -8.23 -12.30
CA SER A 131 -7.15 -8.57 -13.71
C SER A 131 -6.42 -7.63 -14.67
N GLU A 132 -6.22 -6.38 -14.28
CA GLU A 132 -5.52 -5.39 -15.09
C GLU A 132 -4.01 -5.59 -15.04
N ARG A 133 -3.46 -6.25 -16.07
CA ARG A 133 -2.03 -6.58 -16.18
C ARG A 133 -1.33 -5.57 -17.07
N ASN A 134 -0.73 -4.57 -16.46
CA ASN A 134 0.09 -3.56 -17.12
C ASN A 134 1.24 -3.12 -16.19
N ILE A 135 2.20 -2.39 -16.73
CA ILE A 135 3.39 -1.94 -15.98
C ILE A 135 3.04 -1.05 -14.78
N PHE A 136 1.98 -0.24 -14.88
CA PHE A 136 1.53 0.61 -13.80
C PHE A 136 1.02 -0.24 -12.62
N THR A 137 0.09 -1.16 -12.89
CA THR A 137 -0.44 -2.08 -11.89
C THR A 137 0.63 -2.98 -11.30
N ALA A 138 1.55 -3.48 -12.14
CA ALA A 138 2.71 -4.25 -11.68
C ALA A 138 3.58 -3.45 -10.70
N THR A 139 3.82 -2.16 -10.99
CA THR A 139 4.57 -1.27 -10.10
C THR A 139 3.86 -1.05 -8.76
N GLU A 140 2.55 -0.84 -8.77
CA GLU A 140 1.77 -0.68 -7.55
C GLU A 140 1.80 -1.96 -6.69
N ILE A 141 1.65 -3.14 -7.30
CA ILE A 141 1.74 -4.43 -6.59
C ILE A 141 3.16 -4.68 -6.07
N ALA A 142 4.19 -4.40 -6.86
CA ALA A 142 5.58 -4.60 -6.46
C ALA A 142 6.02 -3.72 -5.29
N THR A 143 5.38 -2.58 -5.10
CA THR A 143 5.72 -1.61 -4.05
C THR A 143 4.74 -1.57 -2.88
N ILE A 144 3.66 -2.36 -2.93
CA ILE A 144 2.62 -2.41 -1.89
C ILE A 144 3.17 -2.79 -0.52
N LYS A 145 2.65 -2.20 0.54
CA LYS A 145 3.08 -2.48 1.93
C LYS A 145 1.91 -2.71 2.85
N ALA A 146 1.95 -3.80 3.63
CA ALA A 146 0.91 -4.05 4.63
C ALA A 146 1.07 -3.12 5.84
N THR A 147 -0.04 -2.55 6.30
CA THR A 147 -0.16 -1.88 7.58
C THR A 147 -1.07 -2.66 8.54
N PHE A 148 -1.87 -3.58 8.01
CA PHE A 148 -2.65 -4.54 8.77
C PHE A 148 -2.76 -5.85 7.99
N ASN A 149 -2.43 -6.99 8.61
CA ASN A 149 -2.49 -8.36 8.12
C ASN A 149 -1.51 -8.66 6.96
N THR A 150 -0.27 -8.94 7.34
CA THR A 150 0.81 -9.35 6.41
C THR A 150 0.55 -10.70 5.75
N ASP A 151 -0.19 -11.60 6.40
CA ASP A 151 -0.47 -12.94 5.85
C ASP A 151 -1.31 -12.82 4.57
N LEU A 152 -2.30 -11.92 4.59
CA LEU A 152 -3.10 -11.62 3.39
C LEU A 152 -2.30 -10.84 2.33
N LEU A 153 -1.27 -10.07 2.70
CA LEU A 153 -0.37 -9.48 1.71
C LEU A 153 0.42 -10.55 0.98
N ASN A 154 0.99 -11.51 1.72
CA ASN A 154 1.75 -12.62 1.13
C ASN A 154 0.89 -13.43 0.16
N GLU A 155 -0.35 -13.71 0.55
CA GLU A 155 -1.30 -14.42 -0.32
C GLU A 155 -1.69 -13.58 -1.55
N PHE A 156 -1.92 -12.27 -1.38
CA PHE A 156 -2.18 -11.35 -2.48
C PHE A 156 -1.04 -11.35 -3.50
N ILE A 157 0.21 -11.28 -3.06
CA ILE A 157 1.37 -11.29 -3.97
C ILE A 157 1.50 -12.65 -4.66
N ARG A 158 1.28 -13.74 -3.93
CA ARG A 158 1.30 -15.09 -4.51
C ARG A 158 0.26 -15.25 -5.64
N GLN A 159 -0.93 -14.70 -5.47
CA GLN A 159 -1.96 -14.74 -6.50
C GLN A 159 -1.72 -13.80 -7.68
N ASN A 160 -0.80 -12.83 -7.53
CA ASN A 160 -0.44 -11.86 -8.56
C ASN A 160 1.02 -12.04 -9.04
N GLU A 161 1.52 -13.27 -9.12
CA GLU A 161 2.89 -13.57 -9.57
C GLU A 161 3.20 -13.11 -11.02
N TRP A 162 2.16 -12.80 -11.81
CA TRP A 162 2.31 -12.20 -13.13
C TRP A 162 3.13 -10.89 -13.12
N VAL A 163 3.28 -10.24 -11.96
CA VAL A 163 4.14 -9.07 -11.77
C VAL A 163 5.58 -9.35 -12.17
N LYS A 164 6.04 -10.61 -12.07
CA LYS A 164 7.38 -11.05 -12.49
C LYS A 164 7.60 -10.95 -14.02
N GLU A 165 6.54 -10.90 -14.81
CA GLU A 165 6.63 -10.64 -16.26
C GLU A 165 7.19 -9.25 -16.55
N TYR A 166 6.90 -8.27 -15.67
CA TYR A 166 7.41 -6.91 -15.75
C TYR A 166 8.68 -6.69 -14.91
N PHE A 167 8.78 -7.39 -13.78
CA PHE A 167 9.88 -7.28 -12.82
C PHE A 167 10.44 -8.67 -12.50
N PRO A 168 11.27 -9.28 -13.39
CA PRO A 168 11.76 -10.66 -13.22
C PRO A 168 12.54 -10.87 -11.91
N ASN A 169 13.23 -9.84 -11.42
CA ASN A 169 14.01 -9.87 -10.19
C ASN A 169 13.16 -9.49 -8.96
N TYR A 170 11.84 -9.36 -9.10
CA TYR A 170 10.96 -9.05 -8.00
C TYR A 170 10.97 -10.21 -6.99
N VAL A 171 11.48 -9.91 -5.84
CA VAL A 171 11.41 -10.78 -4.65
C VAL A 171 10.50 -10.09 -3.65
N LEU A 172 9.60 -10.85 -3.05
CA LEU A 172 8.84 -10.35 -1.94
C LEU A 172 9.82 -9.92 -0.85
N CYS A 173 10.07 -8.61 -0.76
CA CYS A 173 10.87 -8.09 0.33
C CYS A 173 10.15 -8.36 1.64
N ASP A 174 10.88 -8.87 2.63
CA ASP A 174 10.36 -9.08 3.97
C ASP A 174 9.58 -7.83 4.42
N PRO A 175 8.28 -7.96 4.74
CA PRO A 175 7.46 -6.84 5.20
C PRO A 175 8.08 -6.08 6.38
N MET A 176 8.94 -6.74 7.17
CA MET A 176 9.68 -6.12 8.28
C MET A 176 10.79 -5.17 7.82
N LEU A 177 11.41 -5.39 6.66
CA LEU A 177 12.53 -4.56 6.19
C LEU A 177 12.09 -3.17 5.71
N HIS A 178 10.80 -2.97 5.45
CA HIS A 178 10.24 -1.72 4.92
C HIS A 178 9.25 -1.02 5.84
N SER A 179 8.93 -1.60 6.99
CA SER A 179 8.12 -0.92 7.98
C SER A 179 8.98 0.05 8.77
N SER A 180 9.03 1.31 8.34
CA SER A 180 9.59 2.42 9.11
C SER A 180 8.91 2.50 10.50
N GLY A 181 9.30 1.61 11.43
CA GLY A 181 8.88 1.61 12.83
C GLY A 181 7.42 1.21 13.13
N CYS A 182 6.61 0.83 12.16
CA CYS A 182 5.22 0.44 12.40
C CYS A 182 5.10 -1.09 12.54
N LYS A 183 4.93 -1.59 13.77
CA LYS A 183 4.64 -3.02 14.02
C LYS A 183 3.30 -3.37 13.36
N VAL A 184 3.32 -4.20 12.33
CA VAL A 184 2.10 -4.70 11.68
C VAL A 184 1.40 -5.69 12.61
N ASN A 185 0.12 -5.46 12.87
CA ASN A 185 -0.68 -6.31 13.74
C ASN A 185 -1.65 -7.14 12.89
N ASN A 186 -1.50 -8.46 12.92
CA ASN A 186 -2.37 -9.38 12.18
C ASN A 186 -3.70 -9.69 12.91
N ARG A 187 -3.89 -9.20 14.14
CA ARG A 187 -5.09 -9.49 14.92
C ARG A 187 -6.21 -8.50 14.65
N ARG A 188 -7.39 -9.04 14.34
CA ARG A 188 -8.63 -8.24 14.23
C ARG A 188 -9.02 -7.64 15.57
N SER A 189 -9.59 -6.42 15.57
CA SER A 189 -10.04 -5.76 16.79
C SER A 189 -11.22 -6.50 17.44
N LYS A 190 -11.32 -6.40 18.77
CA LYS A 190 -12.48 -6.96 19.51
C LYS A 190 -13.78 -6.29 19.07
N LEU A 191 -13.75 -4.97 18.85
CA LEU A 191 -14.91 -4.20 18.39
C LEU A 191 -15.40 -4.67 17.02
N GLN A 192 -14.50 -4.91 16.06
CA GLN A 192 -14.85 -5.44 14.76
C GLN A 192 -15.56 -6.79 14.86
N ARG A 193 -15.03 -7.71 15.67
CA ARG A 193 -15.64 -9.03 15.89
C ARG A 193 -17.02 -8.93 16.52
N LEU A 194 -17.18 -8.03 17.48
CA LEU A 194 -18.46 -7.80 18.15
C LEU A 194 -19.51 -7.26 17.16
N ILE A 195 -19.17 -6.26 16.37
CA ILE A 195 -20.08 -5.69 15.35
C ILE A 195 -20.46 -6.77 14.32
N GLU A 196 -19.48 -7.53 13.83
CA GLU A 196 -19.73 -8.62 12.87
C GLU A 196 -20.63 -9.72 13.43
N PHE A 197 -20.55 -9.98 14.74
CA PHE A 197 -21.42 -10.94 15.43
C PHE A 197 -22.90 -10.50 15.43
N PHE A 198 -23.15 -9.21 15.64
CA PHE A 198 -24.52 -8.67 15.65
C PHE A 198 -25.14 -8.45 14.27
N ILE A 199 -24.34 -8.53 13.18
CA ILE A 199 -24.86 -8.41 11.82
C ILE A 199 -25.10 -9.83 11.26
N PRO A 200 -26.35 -10.33 11.20
CA PRO A 200 -26.65 -11.66 10.67
C PRO A 200 -26.11 -11.83 9.25
N GLY A 201 -25.49 -12.97 8.97
CA GLY A 201 -24.85 -13.24 7.69
C GLY A 201 -25.79 -13.08 6.49
N LYS A 202 -27.05 -13.52 6.60
CA LYS A 202 -28.09 -13.37 5.57
C LYS A 202 -28.43 -11.89 5.31
N LEU A 203 -28.62 -11.10 6.38
CA LEU A 203 -28.93 -9.67 6.29
C LEU A 203 -27.77 -8.91 5.64
N ALA A 204 -26.53 -9.15 6.09
CA ALA A 204 -25.35 -8.52 5.51
C ALA A 204 -25.18 -8.88 4.03
N SER A 205 -25.49 -10.12 3.61
CA SER A 205 -25.42 -10.51 2.19
C SER A 205 -26.51 -9.83 1.35
N ALA A 206 -27.71 -9.68 1.89
CA ALA A 206 -28.79 -8.97 1.21
C ALA A 206 -28.45 -7.47 1.03
N ILE A 207 -27.89 -6.84 2.08
CA ILE A 207 -27.43 -5.45 2.02
C ILE A 207 -26.28 -5.29 1.02
N ASP A 208 -25.28 -6.15 1.06
CA ASP A 208 -24.12 -6.10 0.16
C ASP A 208 -24.58 -6.20 -1.31
N LYS A 209 -25.49 -7.13 -1.61
CA LYS A 209 -26.07 -7.30 -2.95
C LYS A 209 -26.90 -6.09 -3.40
N LYS A 210 -27.59 -5.39 -2.48
CA LYS A 210 -28.36 -4.20 -2.81
C LYS A 210 -27.49 -2.97 -3.04
N LEU A 211 -26.30 -2.93 -2.46
CA LEU A 211 -25.33 -1.84 -2.61
C LEU A 211 -24.41 -2.02 -3.82
N MET A 212 -24.36 -3.21 -4.41
CA MET A 212 -23.61 -3.53 -5.63
C MET A 212 -24.28 -2.91 -6.86
#